data_1d4dc599d82e4c964687db941e1cba92
#
_entry.id   1d4dc599d82e4c964687db941e1cba92
#
_cell.length_a   1.000
_cell.length_b   1.000
_cell.length_c   1.000
_cell.angle_alpha   90.00
_cell.angle_beta   90.00
_cell.angle_gamma   90.00
#
_symmetry.space_group_name_H-M   'P 1'
#
loop_
_entity.id
_entity.type
_entity.pdbx_description
1 polymer ?
#
loop_
_entity_poly.entity_id
_entity_poly.type
_entity_poly.pdbx_seq_one_letter_code
_entity_poly.pdbx_strand_id
1 'polypeptide(L)'
;MSRAKRTPLPEGPVLADIESLTHEGRGLARVEGKAVFVDGALAGERVRFRYSRMQRHFDEGRVVEVLSPSPQRVPPRCPHFSLCGGCSLQHQDPADQIAMKQEILADVLRRIGGVEPERWLPPLAAGHWGYRRKARLGVRYVAKKGKTLVGFREKGSGFLADLSRCEVLHPDVGERIAAIAALVDGLSIRDQVPQSEMAKGEGPCVLVFRVLQPPAAADLERLAAFAAAHGLRVYLQEGGPETIRPLPGQAVDLSYSLPDFAVHLHFLPTDFTQVNLELNRLMVRQALELLDPGPEERVLDLFCGLGNFTLPLARRAGSVLGVEAEAGLVERARGNAQANGLPNVRFEVGDLYGSLEGAPWTEDHFHKALLDPPRAGALQVLDLLPALGVQRLLYVSCFPATLARDAERLVKGLGYRLRAVGAMDMFPHTAHVESMALFELA
;
A
#
# COMPACT_ATOMS: atom_id res chain seq x y z
N MET A 1 15.78 34.07 -4.54
CA MET A 1 16.24 32.97 -3.68
C MET A 1 17.55 32.42 -4.22
N SER A 2 18.66 32.62 -3.49
CA SER A 2 20.02 32.16 -3.88
C SER A 2 20.04 30.62 -3.92
N ARG A 3 20.40 30.03 -5.05
CA ARG A 3 20.72 28.61 -5.18
C ARG A 3 21.92 28.33 -4.26
N ALA A 4 21.67 27.61 -3.15
CA ALA A 4 22.74 27.11 -2.30
C ALA A 4 23.75 26.35 -3.18
N LYS A 5 25.04 26.71 -3.09
CA LYS A 5 26.13 26.02 -3.79
C LYS A 5 26.09 24.55 -3.35
N ARG A 6 25.87 23.63 -4.30
CA ARG A 6 25.97 22.18 -4.02
C ARG A 6 27.42 21.88 -3.65
N THR A 7 27.62 21.28 -2.50
CA THR A 7 28.92 20.73 -2.11
C THR A 7 29.35 19.70 -3.15
N PRO A 8 30.56 19.78 -3.72
CA PRO A 8 31.04 18.77 -4.67
C PRO A 8 31.09 17.41 -3.96
N LEU A 9 30.68 16.37 -4.69
CA LEU A 9 30.71 15.01 -4.18
C LEU A 9 32.15 14.53 -4.20
N PRO A 10 32.58 13.71 -3.19
CA PRO A 10 33.90 13.10 -3.18
C PRO A 10 34.12 12.22 -4.43
N GLU A 11 35.34 12.25 -4.96
CA GLU A 11 35.73 11.39 -6.07
C GLU A 11 36.02 9.97 -5.57
N GLY A 12 35.39 8.97 -6.23
CA GLY A 12 35.61 7.57 -5.93
C GLY A 12 34.71 6.99 -4.83
N PRO A 13 34.77 5.66 -4.64
CA PRO A 13 33.99 4.96 -3.61
C PRO A 13 34.65 5.07 -2.24
N VAL A 14 33.81 5.15 -1.21
CA VAL A 14 34.21 5.23 0.21
C VAL A 14 33.83 3.92 0.90
N LEU A 15 34.69 3.46 1.83
CA LEU A 15 34.46 2.27 2.65
C LEU A 15 33.61 2.63 3.87
N ALA A 16 32.63 1.77 4.18
CA ALA A 16 31.83 1.89 5.40
C ALA A 16 31.36 0.54 5.92
N ASP A 17 31.22 0.45 7.24
CA ASP A 17 30.52 -0.62 7.93
C ASP A 17 29.08 -0.14 8.21
N ILE A 18 28.10 -0.99 7.91
CA ILE A 18 26.68 -0.66 8.05
C ILE A 18 26.18 -1.09 9.43
N GLU A 19 25.82 -0.12 10.25
CA GLU A 19 25.42 -0.33 11.64
C GLU A 19 24.00 -0.91 11.76
N SER A 20 23.07 -0.41 10.97
CA SER A 20 21.64 -0.77 11.02
C SER A 20 20.90 -0.43 9.71
N LEU A 21 19.63 -0.77 9.63
CA LEU A 21 18.73 -0.30 8.58
C LEU A 21 17.84 0.82 9.08
N THR A 22 17.58 1.79 8.22
CA THR A 22 16.55 2.81 8.46
C THR A 22 15.16 2.25 8.19
N HIS A 23 14.12 2.94 8.66
CA HIS A 23 12.72 2.63 8.35
C HIS A 23 12.39 2.71 6.84
N GLU A 24 13.28 3.27 6.00
CA GLU A 24 13.17 3.29 4.54
C GLU A 24 13.94 2.13 3.87
N GLY A 25 14.55 1.24 4.67
CA GLY A 25 15.33 0.10 4.18
C GLY A 25 16.69 0.49 3.61
N ARG A 26 17.25 1.63 4.03
CA ARG A 26 18.63 2.06 3.69
C ARG A 26 19.58 1.73 4.82
N GLY A 27 20.78 1.27 4.49
CA GLY A 27 21.84 1.07 5.48
C GLY A 27 22.26 2.39 6.11
N LEU A 28 22.42 2.41 7.42
CA LEU A 28 23.01 3.51 8.17
C LEU A 28 24.48 3.21 8.44
N ALA A 29 25.36 4.12 8.04
CA ALA A 29 26.77 4.12 8.36
C ALA A 29 27.18 5.46 8.97
N ARG A 30 28.36 5.49 9.62
CA ARG A 30 29.02 6.73 10.04
C ARG A 30 30.35 6.87 9.36
N VAL A 31 30.54 7.97 8.67
CA VAL A 31 31.79 8.34 8.03
C VAL A 31 32.26 9.65 8.64
N GLU A 32 33.44 9.65 9.28
CA GLU A 32 33.98 10.80 10.01
C GLU A 32 32.98 11.40 11.03
N GLY A 33 32.21 10.53 11.68
CA GLY A 33 31.21 10.90 12.69
C GLY A 33 29.84 11.36 12.13
N LYS A 34 29.74 11.54 10.82
CA LYS A 34 28.50 11.96 10.16
C LYS A 34 27.69 10.76 9.67
N ALA A 35 26.36 10.80 9.87
CA ALA A 35 25.45 9.77 9.37
C ALA A 35 25.39 9.76 7.84
N VAL A 36 25.46 8.56 7.24
CA VAL A 36 25.31 8.33 5.81
C VAL A 36 24.28 7.24 5.60
N PHE A 37 23.26 7.55 4.80
CA PHE A 37 22.24 6.58 4.40
C PHE A 37 22.62 5.95 3.06
N VAL A 38 22.91 4.65 3.08
CA VAL A 38 23.45 3.92 1.92
C VAL A 38 22.37 3.01 1.32
N ASP A 39 21.91 3.36 0.10
CA ASP A 39 20.95 2.56 -0.66
C ASP A 39 21.59 1.25 -1.12
N GLY A 40 20.90 0.12 -0.91
CA GLY A 40 21.32 -1.21 -1.31
C GLY A 40 22.27 -1.93 -0.33
N ALA A 41 22.51 -1.36 0.86
CA ALA A 41 23.27 -2.00 1.93
C ALA A 41 22.35 -2.64 2.98
N LEU A 42 22.81 -3.72 3.61
CA LEU A 42 22.15 -4.39 4.74
C LEU A 42 22.96 -4.19 6.03
N ALA A 43 22.30 -4.32 7.18
CA ALA A 43 22.96 -4.23 8.48
C ALA A 43 24.04 -5.30 8.63
N GLY A 44 25.17 -4.92 9.26
CA GLY A 44 26.34 -5.78 9.47
C GLY A 44 27.24 -5.97 8.25
N GLU A 45 26.92 -5.33 7.11
CA GLU A 45 27.75 -5.41 5.91
C GLU A 45 28.91 -4.43 5.95
N ARG A 46 30.02 -4.82 5.32
CA ARG A 46 31.10 -3.94 4.92
C ARG A 46 31.03 -3.66 3.44
N VAL A 47 30.86 -2.38 3.06
CA VAL A 47 30.59 -1.98 1.68
C VAL A 47 31.50 -0.87 1.19
N ARG A 48 31.68 -0.82 -0.13
CA ARG A 48 32.09 0.41 -0.81
C ARG A 48 30.88 1.08 -1.39
N PHE A 49 30.71 2.35 -1.10
CA PHE A 49 29.59 3.15 -1.62
C PHE A 49 30.09 4.44 -2.27
N ARG A 50 29.26 5.03 -3.17
CA ARG A 50 29.50 6.39 -3.68
C ARG A 50 28.43 7.31 -3.13
N TYR A 51 28.86 8.52 -2.75
CA TYR A 51 27.92 9.57 -2.37
C TYR A 51 27.00 9.92 -3.54
N SER A 52 25.71 10.03 -3.27
CA SER A 52 24.68 10.52 -4.20
C SER A 52 24.25 11.96 -3.87
N ARG A 53 24.34 12.31 -2.57
CA ARG A 53 23.98 13.65 -2.09
C ARG A 53 24.68 13.94 -0.77
N MET A 54 25.15 15.17 -0.60
CA MET A 54 25.68 15.67 0.69
C MET A 54 24.73 16.74 1.23
N GLN A 55 24.41 16.63 2.53
CA GLN A 55 23.54 17.55 3.26
C GLN A 55 24.21 18.02 4.56
N ARG A 56 23.62 18.98 5.26
CA ARG A 56 24.21 19.52 6.49
C ARG A 56 24.31 18.50 7.62
N HIS A 57 23.25 17.70 7.81
CA HIS A 57 23.13 16.80 8.98
C HIS A 57 23.38 15.32 8.66
N PHE A 58 23.24 14.94 7.42
CA PHE A 58 23.46 13.56 6.94
C PHE A 58 23.83 13.58 5.46
N ASP A 59 24.36 12.48 4.98
CA ASP A 59 24.65 12.26 3.55
C ASP A 59 23.92 11.05 3.03
N GLU A 60 23.85 10.94 1.71
CA GLU A 60 23.23 9.80 1.02
C GLU A 60 24.24 9.18 0.06
N GLY A 61 24.19 7.87 -0.03
CA GLY A 61 25.06 7.11 -0.90
C GLY A 61 24.38 5.87 -1.49
N ARG A 62 25.09 5.23 -2.40
CA ARG A 62 24.65 3.96 -3.01
C ARG A 62 25.81 2.98 -3.01
N VAL A 63 25.52 1.72 -2.67
CA VAL A 63 26.48 0.63 -2.71
C VAL A 63 27.04 0.47 -4.13
N VAL A 64 28.33 0.32 -4.24
CA VAL A 64 29.06 -0.03 -5.47
C VAL A 64 29.56 -1.48 -5.37
N GLU A 65 29.97 -1.89 -4.17
CA GLU A 65 30.53 -3.22 -3.91
C GLU A 65 30.22 -3.64 -2.46
N VAL A 66 29.83 -4.88 -2.26
CA VAL A 66 29.68 -5.50 -0.94
C VAL A 66 30.93 -6.36 -0.70
N LEU A 67 31.71 -6.02 0.31
CA LEU A 67 32.96 -6.70 0.66
C LEU A 67 32.73 -7.85 1.62
N SER A 68 31.87 -7.65 2.61
CA SER A 68 31.41 -8.67 3.57
C SER A 68 29.90 -8.68 3.57
N PRO A 69 29.26 -9.65 2.89
CA PRO A 69 27.80 -9.69 2.84
C PRO A 69 27.19 -10.14 4.15
N SER A 70 26.01 -9.60 4.46
CA SER A 70 25.13 -10.11 5.50
C SER A 70 24.65 -11.53 5.17
N PRO A 71 24.46 -12.43 6.14
CA PRO A 71 23.84 -13.74 5.91
C PRO A 71 22.39 -13.61 5.38
N GLN A 72 21.74 -12.48 5.58
CA GLN A 72 20.40 -12.18 5.09
C GLN A 72 20.38 -11.73 3.61
N ARG A 73 21.55 -11.53 2.99
CA ARG A 73 21.63 -11.05 1.61
C ARG A 73 21.33 -12.14 0.60
N VAL A 74 20.39 -11.83 -0.30
CA VAL A 74 20.04 -12.67 -1.43
C VAL A 74 20.19 -11.91 -2.75
N PRO A 75 20.42 -12.59 -3.89
CA PRO A 75 20.39 -11.96 -5.20
C PRO A 75 18.99 -11.44 -5.51
N PRO A 76 18.80 -10.15 -5.88
CA PRO A 76 17.51 -9.64 -6.33
C PRO A 76 17.00 -10.40 -7.56
N ARG A 77 15.75 -10.88 -7.50
CA ARG A 77 15.12 -11.55 -8.64
C ARG A 77 14.86 -10.62 -9.81
N CYS A 78 14.51 -9.36 -9.53
CA CYS A 78 14.18 -8.37 -10.55
C CYS A 78 15.46 -7.79 -11.18
N PRO A 79 15.66 -7.90 -12.51
CA PRO A 79 16.83 -7.33 -13.18
C PRO A 79 16.89 -5.80 -13.11
N HIS A 80 15.79 -5.16 -12.81
CA HIS A 80 15.68 -3.70 -12.71
C HIS A 80 15.78 -3.17 -11.28
N PHE A 81 16.08 -4.03 -10.28
CA PHE A 81 16.09 -3.64 -8.86
C PHE A 81 17.04 -2.47 -8.55
N SER A 82 18.20 -2.43 -9.19
CA SER A 82 19.18 -1.34 -9.00
C SER A 82 18.72 0.01 -9.54
N LEU A 83 17.78 0.02 -10.52
CA LEU A 83 17.31 1.21 -11.22
C LEU A 83 15.93 1.65 -10.73
N CYS A 84 14.99 0.70 -10.65
CA CYS A 84 13.59 0.95 -10.37
C CYS A 84 13.35 1.29 -8.91
N GLY A 85 12.58 2.36 -8.63
CA GLY A 85 12.19 2.79 -7.27
C GLY A 85 10.99 2.04 -6.67
N GLY A 86 10.42 1.07 -7.38
CA GLY A 86 9.25 0.32 -6.89
C GLY A 86 9.54 -0.67 -5.76
N CYS A 87 10.82 -1.07 -5.59
CA CYS A 87 11.28 -1.98 -4.53
C CYS A 87 12.56 -1.47 -3.88
N SER A 88 12.70 -1.67 -2.58
CA SER A 88 13.89 -1.27 -1.81
C SER A 88 14.64 -2.44 -1.17
N LEU A 89 14.02 -3.63 -1.01
CA LEU A 89 14.51 -4.72 -0.17
C LEU A 89 14.66 -6.08 -0.88
N GLN A 90 14.63 -6.16 -2.22
CA GLN A 90 14.78 -7.45 -2.91
C GLN A 90 16.13 -8.15 -2.68
N HIS A 91 17.11 -7.43 -2.14
CA HIS A 91 18.43 -7.95 -1.79
C HIS A 91 18.51 -8.53 -0.37
N GLN A 92 17.41 -8.54 0.37
CA GLN A 92 17.24 -9.16 1.69
C GLN A 92 16.25 -10.32 1.59
N ASP A 93 16.52 -11.40 2.33
CA ASP A 93 15.61 -12.55 2.41
C ASP A 93 14.21 -12.12 2.90
N PRO A 94 13.10 -12.59 2.31
CA PRO A 94 11.76 -12.19 2.70
C PRO A 94 11.40 -12.46 4.16
N ALA A 95 11.92 -13.52 4.80
CA ALA A 95 11.70 -13.79 6.20
C ALA A 95 12.38 -12.72 7.08
N ASP A 96 13.56 -12.26 6.68
CA ASP A 96 14.27 -11.19 7.38
C ASP A 96 13.63 -9.82 7.12
N GLN A 97 13.01 -9.61 5.94
CA GLN A 97 12.27 -8.37 5.66
C GLN A 97 11.11 -8.19 6.65
N ILE A 98 10.31 -9.23 6.91
CA ILE A 98 9.16 -9.10 7.82
C ILE A 98 9.61 -9.03 9.28
N ALA A 99 10.69 -9.72 9.68
CA ALA A 99 11.30 -9.60 11.00
C ALA A 99 11.76 -8.15 11.25
N MET A 100 12.50 -7.56 10.31
CA MET A 100 12.90 -6.15 10.34
C MET A 100 11.71 -5.19 10.47
N LYS A 101 10.61 -5.44 9.74
CA LYS A 101 9.39 -4.63 9.83
C LYS A 101 8.77 -4.69 11.23
N GLN A 102 8.78 -5.85 11.86
CA GLN A 102 8.34 -6.03 13.25
C GLN A 102 9.24 -5.25 14.24
N GLU A 103 10.55 -5.29 14.03
CA GLU A 103 11.50 -4.53 14.86
C GLU A 103 11.31 -3.01 14.71
N ILE A 104 11.12 -2.52 13.48
CA ILE A 104 10.81 -1.10 13.21
C ILE A 104 9.53 -0.69 13.93
N LEU A 105 8.48 -1.51 13.87
CA LEU A 105 7.21 -1.24 14.55
C LEU A 105 7.42 -1.15 16.06
N ALA A 106 8.19 -2.06 16.66
CA ALA A 106 8.51 -2.07 18.08
C ALA A 106 9.31 -0.81 18.50
N ASP A 107 10.31 -0.44 17.72
CA ASP A 107 11.13 0.74 18.00
C ASP A 107 10.31 2.04 17.93
N VAL A 108 9.43 2.15 16.94
CA VAL A 108 8.57 3.33 16.75
C VAL A 108 7.52 3.44 17.87
N LEU A 109 6.88 2.34 18.26
CA LEU A 109 5.91 2.33 19.38
C LEU A 109 6.59 2.77 20.69
N ARG A 110 7.82 2.30 20.96
CA ARG A 110 8.58 2.66 22.16
C ARG A 110 9.02 4.12 22.14
N ARG A 111 9.64 4.58 21.03
CA ARG A 111 10.27 5.91 20.97
C ARG A 111 9.29 7.05 20.76
N ILE A 112 8.25 6.84 19.94
CA ILE A 112 7.27 7.87 19.62
C ILE A 112 6.07 7.77 20.57
N GLY A 113 5.46 6.57 20.68
CA GLY A 113 4.27 6.37 21.48
C GLY A 113 4.57 6.25 22.99
N GLY A 114 5.77 5.81 23.35
CA GLY A 114 6.10 5.47 24.74
C GLY A 114 5.16 4.41 25.30
N VAL A 115 4.77 3.45 24.45
CA VAL A 115 3.86 2.34 24.76
C VAL A 115 4.45 1.02 24.31
N GLU A 116 4.11 -0.04 25.04
CA GLU A 116 4.47 -1.42 24.69
C GLU A 116 3.23 -2.31 24.74
N PRO A 117 3.09 -3.28 23.81
CA PRO A 117 2.00 -4.22 23.85
C PRO A 117 2.20 -5.27 24.94
N GLU A 118 1.11 -5.78 25.49
CA GLU A 118 1.17 -6.94 26.40
C GLU A 118 1.63 -8.21 25.66
N ARG A 119 1.31 -8.31 24.34
CA ARG A 119 1.70 -9.44 23.49
C ARG A 119 2.04 -8.98 22.08
N TRP A 120 3.16 -9.50 21.56
CA TRP A 120 3.48 -9.41 20.14
C TRP A 120 2.78 -10.52 19.36
N LEU A 121 2.04 -10.15 18.31
CA LEU A 121 1.48 -11.11 17.36
C LEU A 121 2.57 -11.62 16.43
N PRO A 122 2.49 -12.88 15.98
CA PRO A 122 3.31 -13.33 14.87
C PRO A 122 3.08 -12.46 13.65
N PRO A 123 4.14 -12.04 12.93
CA PRO A 123 3.99 -11.25 11.73
C PRO A 123 3.18 -11.98 10.67
N LEU A 124 2.26 -11.30 9.97
CA LEU A 124 1.55 -11.86 8.84
C LEU A 124 2.33 -11.68 7.55
N ALA A 125 2.56 -12.76 6.84
CA ALA A 125 3.16 -12.77 5.51
C ALA A 125 2.39 -13.71 4.58
N ALA A 126 2.42 -13.40 3.28
CA ALA A 126 1.84 -14.21 2.21
C ALA A 126 2.85 -14.33 1.05
N GLY A 127 2.39 -14.73 -0.14
CA GLY A 127 3.23 -14.73 -1.33
C GLY A 127 3.89 -13.37 -1.62
N HIS A 128 5.18 -13.37 -1.91
CA HIS A 128 5.96 -12.14 -2.07
C HIS A 128 6.31 -11.78 -3.53
N TRP A 129 5.87 -12.59 -4.50
CA TRP A 129 6.01 -12.31 -5.92
C TRP A 129 4.67 -12.35 -6.63
N GLY A 130 4.49 -11.52 -7.65
CA GLY A 130 3.23 -11.47 -8.41
C GLY A 130 2.00 -11.06 -7.60
N TYR A 131 2.20 -10.58 -6.39
CA TYR A 131 1.14 -10.31 -5.43
C TYR A 131 0.32 -9.06 -5.74
N ARG A 132 0.97 -8.06 -6.40
CA ARG A 132 0.40 -6.73 -6.53
C ARG A 132 -0.66 -6.68 -7.62
N ARG A 133 -1.91 -6.53 -7.18
CA ARG A 133 -3.11 -6.56 -8.03
C ARG A 133 -3.60 -5.17 -8.45
N LYS A 134 -3.09 -4.11 -7.85
CA LYS A 134 -3.39 -2.72 -8.20
C LYS A 134 -2.12 -1.89 -8.27
N ALA A 135 -1.94 -1.18 -9.40
CA ALA A 135 -0.79 -0.32 -9.60
C ALA A 135 -1.07 0.76 -10.63
N ARG A 136 -0.47 1.92 -10.41
CA ARG A 136 -0.41 3.01 -11.37
C ARG A 136 0.97 3.04 -12.00
N LEU A 137 1.04 2.85 -13.32
CA LEU A 137 2.26 2.83 -14.11
C LEU A 137 2.37 4.14 -14.88
N GLY A 138 3.50 4.81 -14.78
CA GLY A 138 3.80 5.91 -15.66
C GLY A 138 4.02 5.40 -17.09
N VAL A 139 3.59 6.18 -18.07
CA VAL A 139 3.81 5.90 -19.50
C VAL A 139 4.43 7.16 -20.12
N ARG A 140 5.48 7.00 -20.92
CA ARG A 140 6.12 8.14 -21.58
C ARG A 140 6.84 7.74 -22.84
N TYR A 141 6.47 8.33 -23.95
CA TYR A 141 7.30 8.28 -25.17
C TYR A 141 8.55 9.14 -24.98
N VAL A 142 9.72 8.55 -25.20
CA VAL A 142 11.03 9.22 -25.08
C VAL A 142 11.66 9.35 -26.46
N ALA A 143 11.47 10.49 -27.11
CA ALA A 143 11.93 10.73 -28.48
C ALA A 143 13.43 10.44 -28.69
N LYS A 144 14.29 10.77 -27.70
CA LYS A 144 15.75 10.46 -27.77
C LYS A 144 16.05 8.96 -27.78
N LYS A 145 15.16 8.13 -27.23
CA LYS A 145 15.29 6.67 -27.22
C LYS A 145 14.50 6.00 -28.35
N GLY A 146 13.63 6.76 -29.03
CA GLY A 146 12.72 6.25 -30.06
C GLY A 146 11.73 5.22 -29.56
N LYS A 147 11.38 5.23 -28.26
CA LYS A 147 10.46 4.24 -27.66
C LYS A 147 9.67 4.79 -26.46
N THR A 148 8.56 4.13 -26.16
CA THR A 148 7.79 4.35 -24.95
C THR A 148 8.37 3.58 -23.77
N LEU A 149 8.41 4.22 -22.60
CA LEU A 149 8.70 3.59 -21.33
C LEU A 149 7.39 3.41 -20.54
N VAL A 150 7.24 2.25 -19.91
CA VAL A 150 6.11 1.92 -19.04
C VAL A 150 6.63 1.37 -17.72
N GLY A 151 6.12 1.85 -16.60
CA GLY A 151 6.47 1.32 -15.29
C GLY A 151 6.58 2.36 -14.20
N PHE A 152 7.49 2.12 -13.25
CA PHE A 152 7.71 2.97 -12.09
C PHE A 152 8.86 3.97 -12.33
N ARG A 153 8.96 4.95 -11.45
CA ARG A 153 10.08 5.90 -11.50
C ARG A 153 11.39 5.24 -11.07
N GLU A 154 12.49 5.76 -11.55
CA GLU A 154 13.83 5.40 -11.08
C GLU A 154 14.03 5.81 -9.61
N LYS A 155 14.91 5.11 -8.92
CA LYS A 155 15.35 5.48 -7.57
C LYS A 155 15.97 6.87 -7.55
N GLY A 156 15.44 7.75 -6.72
CA GLY A 156 15.98 9.10 -6.52
C GLY A 156 15.84 10.06 -7.71
N SER A 157 15.02 9.73 -8.73
CA SER A 157 14.78 10.60 -9.88
C SER A 157 13.30 10.73 -10.22
N GLY A 158 12.96 11.73 -11.06
CA GLY A 158 11.64 11.90 -11.63
C GLY A 158 11.40 11.14 -12.94
N PHE A 159 12.43 10.46 -13.46
CA PHE A 159 12.35 9.73 -14.72
C PHE A 159 11.70 8.38 -14.55
N LEU A 160 11.13 7.83 -15.63
CA LEU A 160 10.63 6.46 -15.64
C LEU A 160 11.81 5.50 -15.89
N ALA A 161 11.85 4.44 -15.09
CA ALA A 161 12.78 3.34 -15.31
C ALA A 161 12.43 2.58 -16.60
N ASP A 162 13.44 2.20 -17.35
CA ASP A 162 13.30 1.41 -18.56
C ASP A 162 13.11 -0.07 -18.17
N LEU A 163 11.87 -0.48 -18.02
CA LEU A 163 11.50 -1.81 -17.53
C LEU A 163 11.09 -2.72 -18.69
N SER A 164 11.54 -3.97 -18.67
CA SER A 164 11.03 -5.03 -19.54
C SER A 164 9.95 -5.87 -18.86
N ARG A 165 10.02 -6.01 -17.52
CA ARG A 165 9.08 -6.76 -16.71
C ARG A 165 9.10 -6.27 -15.25
N CYS A 166 8.12 -6.72 -14.45
CA CYS A 166 8.03 -6.42 -13.02
C CYS A 166 7.61 -7.67 -12.24
N GLU A 167 8.48 -8.13 -11.33
CA GLU A 167 8.30 -9.37 -10.58
C GLU A 167 7.23 -9.30 -9.48
N VAL A 168 6.90 -8.08 -9.00
CA VAL A 168 5.92 -7.89 -7.92
C VAL A 168 4.50 -7.64 -8.42
N LEU A 169 4.33 -7.12 -9.64
CA LEU A 169 3.01 -7.01 -10.26
C LEU A 169 2.45 -8.39 -10.58
N HIS A 170 1.12 -8.53 -10.53
CA HIS A 170 0.47 -9.75 -11.01
C HIS A 170 0.97 -10.10 -12.43
N PRO A 171 1.23 -11.39 -12.73
CA PRO A 171 1.85 -11.81 -14.00
C PRO A 171 1.13 -11.30 -15.25
N ASP A 172 -0.21 -11.15 -15.20
CA ASP A 172 -1.01 -10.59 -16.30
C ASP A 172 -0.47 -9.26 -16.84
N VAL A 173 0.16 -8.46 -16.00
CA VAL A 173 0.77 -7.17 -16.36
C VAL A 173 2.27 -7.18 -16.15
N GLY A 174 2.74 -7.79 -15.07
CA GLY A 174 4.17 -7.79 -14.70
C GLY A 174 5.08 -8.37 -15.78
N GLU A 175 4.65 -9.43 -16.43
CA GLU A 175 5.39 -10.08 -17.53
C GLU A 175 5.23 -9.36 -18.89
N ARG A 176 4.31 -8.41 -18.98
CA ARG A 176 3.90 -7.75 -20.22
C ARG A 176 4.29 -6.27 -20.32
N ILE A 177 5.14 -5.76 -19.43
CA ILE A 177 5.55 -4.34 -19.43
C ILE A 177 6.11 -3.94 -20.80
N ALA A 178 7.01 -4.75 -21.37
CA ALA A 178 7.57 -4.49 -22.69
C ALA A 178 6.50 -4.53 -23.80
N ALA A 179 5.54 -5.46 -23.73
CA ALA A 179 4.45 -5.57 -24.70
C ALA A 179 3.49 -4.37 -24.60
N ILE A 180 3.20 -3.90 -23.39
CA ILE A 180 2.39 -2.68 -23.15
C ILE A 180 3.12 -1.46 -23.72
N ALA A 181 4.44 -1.36 -23.54
CA ALA A 181 5.23 -0.27 -24.11
C ALA A 181 5.17 -0.28 -25.64
N ALA A 182 5.34 -1.46 -26.27
CA ALA A 182 5.22 -1.62 -27.72
C ALA A 182 3.81 -1.33 -28.24
N LEU A 183 2.77 -1.70 -27.51
CA LEU A 183 1.39 -1.32 -27.83
C LEU A 183 1.25 0.20 -27.92
N VAL A 184 1.69 0.92 -26.87
CA VAL A 184 1.58 2.39 -26.84
C VAL A 184 2.44 3.04 -27.94
N ASP A 185 3.63 2.51 -28.22
CA ASP A 185 4.47 2.99 -29.34
C ASP A 185 3.73 2.93 -30.70
N GLY A 186 2.88 1.92 -30.90
CA GLY A 186 2.08 1.74 -32.11
C GLY A 186 0.87 2.65 -32.21
N LEU A 187 0.48 3.38 -31.15
CA LEU A 187 -0.68 4.28 -31.18
C LEU A 187 -0.30 5.61 -31.86
N SER A 188 -1.27 6.18 -32.59
CA SER A 188 -1.13 7.53 -33.17
C SER A 188 -0.96 8.61 -32.09
N ILE A 189 -1.49 8.34 -30.90
CA ILE A 189 -1.48 9.21 -29.71
C ILE A 189 -0.43 8.81 -28.66
N ARG A 190 0.64 8.10 -29.03
CA ARG A 190 1.64 7.54 -28.09
C ARG A 190 2.25 8.52 -27.11
N ASP A 191 2.34 9.80 -27.44
CA ASP A 191 2.83 10.88 -26.59
C ASP A 191 1.75 11.52 -25.72
N GLN A 192 0.49 11.13 -25.92
CA GLN A 192 -0.70 11.58 -25.22
C GLN A 192 -1.25 10.53 -24.22
N VAL A 193 -0.46 9.50 -23.90
CA VAL A 193 -0.80 8.47 -22.92
C VAL A 193 0.17 8.60 -21.74
N PRO A 194 -0.14 9.40 -20.71
CA PRO A 194 0.79 9.63 -19.59
C PRO A 194 0.81 8.51 -18.56
N GLN A 195 -0.21 7.65 -18.53
CA GLN A 195 -0.41 6.70 -17.44
C GLN A 195 -1.22 5.49 -17.89
N SER A 196 -0.92 4.34 -17.30
CA SER A 196 -1.76 3.15 -17.30
C SER A 196 -1.97 2.67 -15.87
N GLU A 197 -3.21 2.29 -15.53
CA GLU A 197 -3.53 1.67 -14.24
C GLU A 197 -3.95 0.21 -14.44
N MET A 198 -3.45 -0.67 -13.57
CA MET A 198 -3.96 -2.04 -13.50
C MET A 198 -4.89 -2.20 -12.31
N ALA A 199 -5.99 -2.93 -12.53
CA ALA A 199 -6.89 -3.40 -11.51
C ALA A 199 -7.21 -4.89 -11.76
N LYS A 200 -6.94 -5.73 -10.76
CA LYS A 200 -7.07 -7.18 -10.85
C LYS A 200 -7.87 -7.71 -9.68
N GLY A 201 -9.07 -8.22 -10.00
CA GLY A 201 -9.85 -9.08 -9.12
C GLY A 201 -9.47 -10.56 -9.28
N GLU A 202 -10.44 -11.43 -9.12
CA GLU A 202 -10.26 -12.87 -9.39
C GLU A 202 -10.50 -13.21 -10.87
N GLY A 203 -11.25 -12.37 -11.60
CA GLY A 203 -11.46 -12.47 -13.03
C GLY A 203 -10.33 -11.86 -13.88
N PRO A 204 -10.60 -11.43 -15.13
CA PRO A 204 -9.65 -10.78 -16.00
C PRO A 204 -9.04 -9.51 -15.39
N CYS A 205 -7.78 -9.20 -15.75
CA CYS A 205 -7.14 -7.96 -15.36
C CYS A 205 -7.59 -6.80 -16.27
N VAL A 206 -7.91 -5.66 -15.68
CA VAL A 206 -8.24 -4.41 -16.37
C VAL A 206 -6.99 -3.54 -16.46
N LEU A 207 -6.70 -3.02 -17.65
CA LEU A 207 -5.77 -1.93 -17.90
C LEU A 207 -6.53 -0.69 -18.28
N VAL A 208 -6.45 0.36 -17.46
CA VAL A 208 -7.00 1.67 -17.77
C VAL A 208 -5.90 2.53 -18.36
N PHE A 209 -6.04 2.97 -19.61
CA PHE A 209 -5.13 3.95 -20.23
C PHE A 209 -5.71 5.35 -20.07
N ARG A 210 -4.99 6.22 -19.39
CA ARG A 210 -5.29 7.64 -19.41
C ARG A 210 -4.83 8.21 -20.74
N VAL A 211 -5.74 8.86 -21.46
CA VAL A 211 -5.48 9.48 -22.75
C VAL A 211 -5.83 10.96 -22.71
N LEU A 212 -4.95 11.81 -23.23
CA LEU A 212 -5.15 13.26 -23.29
C LEU A 212 -5.82 13.71 -24.59
N GLN A 213 -5.94 12.79 -25.56
CA GLN A 213 -6.66 12.94 -26.81
C GLN A 213 -7.41 11.65 -27.12
N PRO A 214 -8.58 11.73 -27.75
CA PRO A 214 -9.31 10.53 -28.17
C PRO A 214 -8.46 9.69 -29.14
N PRO A 215 -8.38 8.35 -28.95
CA PRO A 215 -7.74 7.45 -29.89
C PRO A 215 -8.48 7.40 -31.25
N ALA A 216 -7.73 7.26 -32.33
CA ALA A 216 -8.32 6.99 -33.66
C ALA A 216 -8.91 5.57 -33.72
N ALA A 217 -9.75 5.28 -34.72
CA ALA A 217 -10.34 3.94 -34.90
C ALA A 217 -9.29 2.84 -34.97
N ALA A 218 -8.20 3.05 -35.71
CA ALA A 218 -7.09 2.10 -35.79
C ALA A 218 -6.36 1.88 -34.44
N ASP A 219 -6.31 2.88 -33.57
CA ASP A 219 -5.77 2.74 -32.21
C ASP A 219 -6.70 1.89 -31.33
N LEU A 220 -8.01 2.10 -31.43
CA LEU A 220 -9.01 1.29 -30.71
C LEU A 220 -8.95 -0.18 -31.12
N GLU A 221 -8.79 -0.46 -32.43
CA GLU A 221 -8.58 -1.82 -32.94
C GLU A 221 -7.31 -2.47 -32.38
N ARG A 222 -6.20 -1.73 -32.32
CA ARG A 222 -4.93 -2.22 -31.73
C ARG A 222 -5.07 -2.52 -30.23
N LEU A 223 -5.73 -1.63 -29.50
CA LEU A 223 -6.00 -1.83 -28.07
C LEU A 223 -6.89 -3.05 -27.84
N ALA A 224 -7.93 -3.24 -28.65
CA ALA A 224 -8.82 -4.40 -28.57
C ALA A 224 -8.10 -5.71 -28.93
N ALA A 225 -7.28 -5.71 -30.00
CA ALA A 225 -6.48 -6.86 -30.39
C ALA A 225 -5.47 -7.26 -29.31
N PHE A 226 -4.80 -6.28 -28.70
CA PHE A 226 -3.89 -6.53 -27.58
C PHE A 226 -4.62 -7.14 -26.38
N ALA A 227 -5.76 -6.59 -26.00
CA ALA A 227 -6.58 -7.12 -24.91
C ALA A 227 -6.96 -8.60 -25.16
N ALA A 228 -7.42 -8.93 -26.36
CA ALA A 228 -7.80 -10.29 -26.75
C ALA A 228 -6.60 -11.24 -26.72
N ALA A 229 -5.45 -10.83 -27.29
CA ALA A 229 -4.24 -11.64 -27.35
C ALA A 229 -3.65 -11.98 -25.96
N HIS A 230 -3.87 -11.13 -24.96
CA HIS A 230 -3.30 -11.28 -23.61
C HIS A 230 -4.34 -11.61 -22.52
N GLY A 231 -5.61 -11.81 -22.85
CA GLY A 231 -6.66 -12.10 -21.88
C GLY A 231 -6.95 -10.94 -20.92
N LEU A 232 -6.63 -9.72 -21.35
CA LEU A 232 -6.83 -8.50 -20.57
C LEU A 232 -8.15 -7.81 -20.94
N ARG A 233 -8.51 -6.78 -20.19
CA ARG A 233 -9.56 -5.83 -20.53
C ARG A 233 -8.99 -4.42 -20.57
N VAL A 234 -9.29 -3.66 -21.59
CA VAL A 234 -8.79 -2.31 -21.78
C VAL A 234 -9.92 -1.30 -21.58
N TYR A 235 -9.63 -0.34 -20.73
CA TYR A 235 -10.50 0.80 -20.44
C TYR A 235 -9.74 2.08 -20.79
N LEU A 236 -10.48 3.13 -21.13
CA LEU A 236 -9.95 4.47 -21.41
C LEU A 236 -10.41 5.45 -20.35
N GLN A 237 -9.55 6.39 -20.02
CA GLN A 237 -9.82 7.53 -19.16
C GLN A 237 -9.41 8.81 -19.87
N GLU A 238 -10.37 9.64 -20.26
CA GLU A 238 -10.14 10.89 -20.99
C GLU A 238 -10.07 12.13 -20.09
N GLY A 239 -10.58 12.02 -18.87
CA GLY A 239 -10.64 13.11 -17.88
C GLY A 239 -10.45 12.63 -16.45
N GLY A 240 -11.42 12.95 -15.60
CA GLY A 240 -11.48 12.46 -14.21
C GLY A 240 -11.85 10.98 -14.11
N PRO A 241 -11.90 10.42 -12.89
CA PRO A 241 -12.27 9.02 -12.64
C PRO A 241 -13.62 8.63 -13.23
N GLU A 242 -14.57 9.55 -13.29
CA GLU A 242 -15.92 9.38 -13.83
C GLU A 242 -15.95 9.15 -15.36
N THR A 243 -14.85 9.46 -16.04
CA THR A 243 -14.75 9.27 -17.52
C THR A 243 -14.24 7.88 -17.91
N ILE A 244 -13.94 7.03 -16.93
CA ILE A 244 -13.42 5.68 -17.19
C ILE A 244 -14.51 4.83 -17.82
N ARG A 245 -14.22 4.28 -19.01
CA ARG A 245 -15.13 3.40 -19.73
C ARG A 245 -14.38 2.24 -20.40
N PRO A 246 -15.01 1.05 -20.46
CA PRO A 246 -14.45 -0.07 -21.21
C PRO A 246 -14.45 0.21 -22.70
N LEU A 247 -13.54 -0.39 -23.45
CA LEU A 247 -13.72 -0.54 -24.89
C LEU A 247 -14.96 -1.38 -25.18
N PRO A 248 -15.58 -1.25 -26.37
CA PRO A 248 -16.74 -2.07 -26.75
C PRO A 248 -16.49 -3.57 -26.53
N GLY A 249 -17.40 -4.24 -25.83
CA GLY A 249 -17.31 -5.66 -25.50
C GLY A 249 -16.26 -6.02 -24.42
N GLN A 250 -15.64 -5.05 -23.76
CA GLN A 250 -14.58 -5.27 -22.78
C GLN A 250 -15.04 -5.06 -21.32
N ALA A 251 -16.29 -4.70 -21.10
CA ALA A 251 -16.82 -4.55 -19.75
C ALA A 251 -16.63 -5.84 -18.94
N VAL A 252 -16.18 -5.72 -17.70
CA VAL A 252 -16.00 -6.82 -16.76
C VAL A 252 -16.35 -6.36 -15.36
N ASP A 253 -16.94 -7.26 -14.61
CA ASP A 253 -17.19 -7.09 -13.21
C ASP A 253 -15.93 -7.47 -12.41
N LEU A 254 -15.30 -6.46 -11.80
CA LEU A 254 -14.15 -6.69 -10.94
C LEU A 254 -14.62 -7.06 -9.55
N SER A 255 -14.19 -8.22 -9.08
CA SER A 255 -14.54 -8.70 -7.74
C SER A 255 -13.42 -9.51 -7.11
N TYR A 256 -13.48 -9.63 -5.79
CA TYR A 256 -12.67 -10.56 -5.02
C TYR A 256 -13.49 -11.18 -3.87
N SER A 257 -13.07 -12.35 -3.42
CA SER A 257 -13.73 -13.08 -2.34
C SER A 257 -12.92 -13.09 -1.05
N LEU A 258 -13.65 -13.15 0.07
CA LEU A 258 -13.17 -13.49 1.40
C LEU A 258 -13.83 -14.81 1.82
N PRO A 259 -13.27 -15.96 1.40
CA PRO A 259 -13.96 -17.26 1.48
C PRO A 259 -14.33 -17.68 2.90
N ASP A 260 -13.50 -17.35 3.90
CA ASP A 260 -13.73 -17.69 5.32
C ASP A 260 -15.03 -17.11 5.87
N PHE A 261 -15.56 -16.08 5.19
CA PHE A 261 -16.77 -15.34 5.60
C PHE A 261 -17.89 -15.46 4.57
N ALA A 262 -17.69 -16.20 3.48
CA ALA A 262 -18.62 -16.27 2.35
C ALA A 262 -19.02 -14.85 1.88
N VAL A 263 -18.03 -13.95 1.68
CA VAL A 263 -18.21 -12.57 1.24
C VAL A 263 -17.57 -12.37 -0.11
N HIS A 264 -18.31 -11.74 -1.04
CA HIS A 264 -17.85 -11.26 -2.32
C HIS A 264 -17.93 -9.74 -2.38
N LEU A 265 -16.86 -9.08 -2.83
CA LEU A 265 -16.81 -7.64 -2.96
C LEU A 265 -16.55 -7.26 -4.42
N HIS A 266 -17.47 -6.45 -4.96
CA HIS A 266 -17.35 -5.82 -6.27
C HIS A 266 -16.70 -4.45 -6.15
N PHE A 267 -15.88 -4.08 -7.13
CA PHE A 267 -15.15 -2.81 -7.11
C PHE A 267 -14.93 -2.25 -8.53
N LEU A 268 -14.72 -0.95 -8.63
CA LEU A 268 -14.35 -0.28 -9.89
C LEU A 268 -12.82 -0.21 -10.02
N PRO A 269 -12.29 -0.07 -11.25
CA PRO A 269 -10.85 0.08 -11.46
C PRO A 269 -10.20 1.22 -10.67
N THR A 270 -10.96 2.24 -10.29
CA THR A 270 -10.52 3.39 -9.50
C THR A 270 -10.53 3.16 -8.01
N ASP A 271 -11.34 2.22 -7.52
CA ASP A 271 -11.53 2.04 -6.08
C ASP A 271 -10.26 1.55 -5.41
N PHE A 272 -10.08 1.97 -4.17
CA PHE A 272 -9.03 1.39 -3.33
C PHE A 272 -9.37 -0.06 -2.99
N THR A 273 -8.42 -0.95 -3.21
CA THR A 273 -8.44 -2.33 -2.75
C THR A 273 -7.06 -2.71 -2.24
N GLN A 274 -6.99 -3.62 -1.26
CA GLN A 274 -5.72 -4.13 -0.77
C GLN A 274 -4.94 -4.81 -1.90
N VAL A 275 -3.68 -4.40 -2.09
CA VAL A 275 -2.89 -4.80 -3.27
C VAL A 275 -2.46 -6.26 -3.27
N ASN A 276 -2.38 -6.88 -2.08
CA ASN A 276 -2.03 -8.28 -1.87
C ASN A 276 -3.26 -9.02 -1.34
N LEU A 277 -3.99 -9.69 -2.24
CA LEU A 277 -5.25 -10.37 -1.91
C LEU A 277 -5.04 -11.51 -0.91
N GLU A 278 -3.96 -12.27 -1.03
CA GLU A 278 -3.67 -13.38 -0.11
C GLU A 278 -3.46 -12.86 1.30
N LEU A 279 -2.65 -11.79 1.44
CA LEU A 279 -2.45 -11.18 2.75
C LEU A 279 -3.73 -10.49 3.26
N ASN A 280 -4.54 -9.88 2.39
CA ASN A 280 -5.82 -9.30 2.79
C ASN A 280 -6.73 -10.35 3.45
N ARG A 281 -6.80 -11.55 2.91
CA ARG A 281 -7.58 -12.66 3.50
C ARG A 281 -7.08 -13.03 4.89
N LEU A 282 -5.77 -13.14 5.07
CA LEU A 282 -5.16 -13.41 6.38
C LEU A 282 -5.42 -12.25 7.36
N MET A 283 -5.27 -11.02 6.90
CA MET A 283 -5.49 -9.81 7.68
C MET A 283 -6.94 -9.72 8.18
N VAL A 284 -7.92 -9.94 7.30
CA VAL A 284 -9.35 -9.91 7.68
C VAL A 284 -9.67 -11.03 8.67
N ARG A 285 -9.13 -12.25 8.46
CA ARG A 285 -9.30 -13.37 9.41
C ARG A 285 -8.77 -12.99 10.79
N GLN A 286 -7.51 -12.54 10.88
CA GLN A 286 -6.90 -12.14 12.15
C GLN A 286 -7.64 -10.96 12.80
N ALA A 287 -8.13 -10.01 12.00
CA ALA A 287 -8.91 -8.89 12.50
C ALA A 287 -10.18 -9.36 13.22
N LEU A 288 -10.92 -10.28 12.62
CA LEU A 288 -12.13 -10.81 13.22
C LEU A 288 -11.86 -11.72 14.44
N GLU A 289 -10.77 -12.46 14.43
CA GLU A 289 -10.33 -13.25 15.59
C GLU A 289 -9.94 -12.35 16.77
N LEU A 290 -9.21 -11.25 16.49
CA LEU A 290 -8.79 -10.31 17.52
C LEU A 290 -9.94 -9.45 18.04
N LEU A 291 -10.82 -8.96 17.17
CA LEU A 291 -11.95 -8.14 17.56
C LEU A 291 -13.05 -8.99 18.22
N ASP A 292 -13.23 -10.25 17.76
CA ASP A 292 -14.14 -11.27 18.27
C ASP A 292 -15.57 -10.74 18.50
N PRO A 293 -16.25 -10.25 17.43
CA PRO A 293 -17.61 -9.72 17.60
C PRO A 293 -18.63 -10.82 17.86
N GLY A 294 -19.52 -10.56 18.83
CA GLY A 294 -20.63 -11.45 19.19
C GLY A 294 -21.95 -11.07 18.50
N PRO A 295 -22.95 -12.00 18.48
CA PRO A 295 -24.20 -11.82 17.73
C PRO A 295 -25.12 -10.74 18.28
N GLU A 296 -24.92 -10.28 19.51
CA GLU A 296 -25.67 -9.18 20.13
C GLU A 296 -24.91 -7.85 20.10
N GLU A 297 -23.65 -7.85 19.60
CA GLU A 297 -22.79 -6.68 19.64
C GLU A 297 -23.00 -5.78 18.43
N ARG A 298 -22.88 -4.48 18.69
CA ARG A 298 -22.85 -3.44 17.67
C ARG A 298 -21.39 -3.04 17.42
N VAL A 299 -20.95 -3.09 16.16
CA VAL A 299 -19.59 -2.79 15.75
C VAL A 299 -19.54 -1.56 14.87
N LEU A 300 -18.57 -0.69 15.11
CA LEU A 300 -18.27 0.49 14.31
C LEU A 300 -17.05 0.21 13.44
N ASP A 301 -17.16 0.41 12.13
CA ASP A 301 -16.04 0.29 11.17
C ASP A 301 -15.77 1.65 10.53
N LEU A 302 -14.70 2.32 10.94
CA LEU A 302 -14.31 3.65 10.47
C LEU A 302 -13.26 3.53 9.37
N PHE A 303 -13.41 4.35 8.31
CA PHE A 303 -12.65 4.26 7.06
C PHE A 303 -12.95 2.95 6.31
N CYS A 304 -14.23 2.58 6.26
CA CYS A 304 -14.66 1.24 5.87
C CYS A 304 -14.48 0.91 4.37
N GLY A 305 -14.24 1.91 3.51
CA GLY A 305 -14.08 1.73 2.07
C GLY A 305 -15.25 0.98 1.42
N LEU A 306 -14.94 -0.11 0.73
CA LEU A 306 -15.91 -1.00 0.07
C LEU A 306 -16.60 -1.98 1.03
N GLY A 307 -16.26 -1.96 2.32
CA GLY A 307 -16.74 -2.91 3.29
C GLY A 307 -15.84 -4.14 3.48
N ASN A 308 -14.52 -4.01 3.21
CA ASN A 308 -13.56 -5.11 3.32
C ASN A 308 -13.53 -5.78 4.71
N PHE A 309 -13.72 -5.00 5.78
CA PHE A 309 -13.92 -5.50 7.14
C PHE A 309 -15.39 -5.51 7.55
N THR A 310 -16.16 -4.51 7.14
CA THR A 310 -17.57 -4.34 7.51
C THR A 310 -18.41 -5.58 7.20
N LEU A 311 -18.28 -6.15 5.99
CA LEU A 311 -19.08 -7.27 5.57
C LEU A 311 -18.74 -8.59 6.33
N PRO A 312 -17.46 -8.96 6.49
CA PRO A 312 -17.07 -10.04 7.39
C PRO A 312 -17.50 -9.85 8.83
N LEU A 313 -17.40 -8.62 9.39
CA LEU A 313 -17.89 -8.30 10.74
C LEU A 313 -19.39 -8.58 10.87
N ALA A 314 -20.18 -8.23 9.85
CA ALA A 314 -21.62 -8.44 9.83
C ALA A 314 -22.03 -9.93 9.83
N ARG A 315 -21.15 -10.84 9.43
CA ARG A 315 -21.39 -12.30 9.55
C ARG A 315 -21.38 -12.79 11.01
N ARG A 316 -20.83 -12.01 11.94
CA ARG A 316 -20.67 -12.40 13.34
C ARG A 316 -21.40 -11.44 14.31
N ALA A 317 -21.39 -10.15 14.01
CA ALA A 317 -21.97 -9.11 14.85
C ALA A 317 -23.51 -9.02 14.72
N GLY A 318 -24.17 -8.51 15.72
CA GLY A 318 -25.60 -8.18 15.67
C GLY A 318 -25.90 -7.07 14.67
N SER A 319 -25.07 -6.04 14.65
CA SER A 319 -25.12 -4.98 13.62
C SER A 319 -23.78 -4.31 13.43
N VAL A 320 -23.54 -3.80 12.20
CA VAL A 320 -22.32 -3.07 11.87
C VAL A 320 -22.67 -1.75 11.22
N LEU A 321 -22.02 -0.68 11.65
CA LEU A 321 -22.01 0.60 10.96
C LEU A 321 -20.65 0.84 10.32
N GLY A 322 -20.62 1.01 8.98
CA GLY A 322 -19.45 1.48 8.24
C GLY A 322 -19.55 2.98 7.97
N VAL A 323 -18.46 3.71 8.20
CA VAL A 323 -18.36 5.15 7.89
C VAL A 323 -17.19 5.37 6.94
N GLU A 324 -17.45 6.07 5.83
CA GLU A 324 -16.46 6.36 4.78
C GLU A 324 -16.73 7.75 4.19
N ALA A 325 -15.67 8.47 3.83
CA ALA A 325 -15.79 9.83 3.32
C ALA A 325 -16.27 9.89 1.86
N GLU A 326 -15.89 8.91 1.04
CA GLU A 326 -16.21 8.90 -0.38
C GLU A 326 -17.60 8.30 -0.64
N ALA A 327 -18.57 9.13 -1.03
CA ALA A 327 -19.96 8.70 -1.28
C ALA A 327 -20.06 7.56 -2.31
N GLY A 328 -19.19 7.54 -3.33
CA GLY A 328 -19.15 6.48 -4.34
C GLY A 328 -18.72 5.13 -3.75
N LEU A 329 -17.78 5.11 -2.80
CA LEU A 329 -17.39 3.90 -2.06
C LEU A 329 -18.53 3.42 -1.15
N VAL A 330 -19.19 4.34 -0.46
CA VAL A 330 -20.36 4.03 0.40
C VAL A 330 -21.47 3.36 -0.40
N GLU A 331 -21.78 3.89 -1.59
CA GLU A 331 -22.83 3.29 -2.44
C GLU A 331 -22.44 1.88 -2.91
N ARG A 332 -21.17 1.65 -3.27
CA ARG A 332 -20.69 0.31 -3.61
C ARG A 332 -20.69 -0.63 -2.41
N ALA A 333 -20.35 -0.14 -1.22
CA ALA A 333 -20.40 -0.91 0.02
C ALA A 333 -21.84 -1.36 0.33
N ARG A 334 -22.84 -0.50 0.12
CA ARG A 334 -24.27 -0.86 0.23
C ARG A 334 -24.65 -1.94 -0.79
N GLY A 335 -24.24 -1.77 -2.05
CA GLY A 335 -24.45 -2.79 -3.10
C GLY A 335 -23.80 -4.13 -2.74
N ASN A 336 -22.57 -4.09 -2.23
CA ASN A 336 -21.86 -5.26 -1.75
C ASN A 336 -22.59 -5.95 -0.58
N ALA A 337 -23.08 -5.19 0.41
CA ALA A 337 -23.85 -5.74 1.52
C ALA A 337 -25.14 -6.43 1.02
N GLN A 338 -25.86 -5.79 0.11
CA GLN A 338 -27.08 -6.35 -0.49
C GLN A 338 -26.78 -7.64 -1.26
N ALA A 339 -25.73 -7.64 -2.11
CA ALA A 339 -25.33 -8.82 -2.89
C ALA A 339 -24.92 -10.01 -2.01
N ASN A 340 -24.39 -9.74 -0.82
CA ASN A 340 -24.02 -10.76 0.17
C ASN A 340 -25.14 -11.15 1.13
N GLY A 341 -26.34 -10.57 1.00
CA GLY A 341 -27.48 -10.87 1.86
C GLY A 341 -27.25 -10.46 3.34
N LEU A 342 -26.66 -9.29 3.57
CA LEU A 342 -26.31 -8.77 4.89
C LEU A 342 -27.24 -7.58 5.28
N PRO A 343 -28.42 -7.84 5.87
CA PRO A 343 -29.38 -6.77 6.23
C PRO A 343 -28.98 -6.00 7.49
N ASN A 344 -28.04 -6.51 8.27
CA ASN A 344 -27.58 -5.95 9.54
C ASN A 344 -26.41 -4.95 9.39
N VAL A 345 -26.20 -4.43 8.19
CA VAL A 345 -25.17 -3.42 7.91
C VAL A 345 -25.80 -2.09 7.52
N ARG A 346 -25.30 -1.01 8.11
CA ARG A 346 -25.61 0.37 7.73
C ARG A 346 -24.32 1.05 7.28
N PHE A 347 -24.38 1.90 6.24
CA PHE A 347 -23.25 2.70 5.81
C PHE A 347 -23.61 4.18 5.78
N GLU A 348 -22.69 5.02 6.25
CA GLU A 348 -22.84 6.46 6.26
C GLU A 348 -21.66 7.16 5.60
N VAL A 349 -21.94 8.27 4.91
CA VAL A 349 -20.90 9.16 4.39
C VAL A 349 -20.49 10.10 5.51
N GLY A 350 -19.20 10.12 5.86
CA GLY A 350 -18.69 10.99 6.91
C GLY A 350 -17.22 11.32 6.73
N ASP A 351 -16.87 12.61 6.76
CA ASP A 351 -15.48 13.06 6.77
C ASP A 351 -14.91 12.90 8.19
N LEU A 352 -14.16 11.82 8.40
CA LEU A 352 -13.55 11.46 9.69
C LEU A 352 -12.36 12.35 10.09
N TYR A 353 -11.97 13.30 9.23
CA TYR A 353 -10.98 14.34 9.52
C TYR A 353 -11.60 15.72 9.75
N GLY A 354 -12.88 15.89 9.41
CA GLY A 354 -13.65 17.10 9.59
C GLY A 354 -14.35 17.21 10.95
N SER A 355 -15.33 18.10 11.02
CA SER A 355 -16.22 18.17 12.17
C SER A 355 -17.18 16.98 12.16
N LEU A 356 -17.25 16.25 13.26
CA LEU A 356 -18.19 15.15 13.47
C LEU A 356 -19.42 15.60 14.27
N GLU A 357 -19.53 16.91 14.57
CA GLU A 357 -20.65 17.50 15.29
C GLU A 357 -21.95 17.32 14.49
N GLY A 358 -22.95 16.72 15.12
CA GLY A 358 -24.25 16.45 14.48
C GLY A 358 -24.28 15.25 13.54
N ALA A 359 -23.20 14.48 13.41
CA ALA A 359 -23.24 13.22 12.68
C ALA A 359 -24.12 12.22 13.45
N PRO A 360 -25.19 11.63 12.83
CA PRO A 360 -26.18 10.84 13.55
C PRO A 360 -25.60 9.66 14.35
N TRP A 361 -24.52 9.05 13.85
CA TRP A 361 -23.90 7.91 14.49
C TRP A 361 -23.08 8.24 15.75
N THR A 362 -22.78 9.51 16.00
CA THR A 362 -22.08 9.95 17.23
C THR A 362 -22.98 9.90 18.47
N GLU A 363 -24.27 9.71 18.30
CA GLU A 363 -25.23 9.49 19.38
C GLU A 363 -25.52 7.98 19.62
N ASP A 364 -25.01 7.12 18.75
CA ASP A 364 -25.13 5.67 18.85
C ASP A 364 -24.18 5.09 19.92
N HIS A 365 -24.45 3.84 20.34
CA HIS A 365 -23.57 3.08 21.23
C HIS A 365 -23.01 1.86 20.50
N PHE A 366 -21.69 1.62 20.62
CA PHE A 366 -20.99 0.49 20.03
C PHE A 366 -20.15 -0.24 21.07
N HIS A 367 -20.12 -1.56 20.99
CA HIS A 367 -19.32 -2.39 21.88
C HIS A 367 -17.85 -2.45 21.40
N LYS A 368 -17.68 -2.49 20.09
CA LYS A 368 -16.36 -2.66 19.46
C LYS A 368 -16.21 -1.74 18.27
N ALA A 369 -14.96 -1.42 17.94
CA ALA A 369 -14.65 -0.65 16.73
C ALA A 369 -13.46 -1.23 15.98
N LEU A 370 -13.45 -1.01 14.66
CA LEU A 370 -12.31 -1.23 13.76
C LEU A 370 -12.00 0.07 13.05
N LEU A 371 -10.71 0.41 12.97
CA LEU A 371 -10.20 1.56 12.24
C LEU A 371 -9.15 1.10 11.23
N ASP A 372 -9.28 1.52 9.95
CA ASP A 372 -8.26 1.32 8.90
C ASP A 372 -7.97 2.67 8.19
N PRO A 373 -7.41 3.65 8.91
CA PRO A 373 -7.21 4.99 8.40
C PRO A 373 -6.06 5.07 7.38
N PRO A 374 -6.06 6.10 6.51
CA PRO A 374 -4.92 6.43 5.69
C PRO A 374 -3.71 6.87 6.54
N ARG A 375 -2.58 7.17 5.89
CA ARG A 375 -1.30 7.50 6.56
C ARG A 375 -1.35 8.61 7.61
N ALA A 376 -2.35 9.46 7.59
CA ALA A 376 -2.55 10.52 8.58
C ALA A 376 -2.90 9.99 9.98
N GLY A 377 -3.36 8.74 10.07
CA GLY A 377 -3.87 8.12 11.30
C GLY A 377 -5.32 8.53 11.58
N ALA A 378 -5.81 8.30 12.78
CA ALA A 378 -7.22 8.50 13.16
C ALA A 378 -7.41 9.42 14.38
N LEU A 379 -6.44 10.27 14.70
CA LEU A 379 -6.41 11.03 15.97
C LEU A 379 -7.71 11.78 16.27
N GLN A 380 -8.38 12.32 15.23
CA GLN A 380 -9.60 13.13 15.37
C GLN A 380 -10.80 12.34 15.91
N VAL A 381 -10.88 11.03 15.58
CA VAL A 381 -12.01 10.19 15.97
C VAL A 381 -11.78 9.44 17.26
N LEU A 382 -10.53 9.35 17.76
CA LEU A 382 -10.20 8.56 18.93
C LEU A 382 -10.94 9.06 20.19
N ASP A 383 -11.06 10.37 20.34
CA ASP A 383 -11.67 10.98 21.53
C ASP A 383 -13.17 10.68 21.67
N LEU A 384 -13.80 10.25 20.58
CA LEU A 384 -15.23 9.85 20.59
C LEU A 384 -15.43 8.42 21.08
N LEU A 385 -14.44 7.54 20.91
CA LEU A 385 -14.61 6.09 21.14
C LEU A 385 -15.10 5.75 22.56
N PRO A 386 -14.58 6.35 23.65
CA PRO A 386 -15.09 6.07 24.99
C PRO A 386 -16.55 6.54 25.18
N ALA A 387 -16.92 7.70 24.64
CA ALA A 387 -18.29 8.22 24.72
C ALA A 387 -19.28 7.35 23.92
N LEU A 388 -18.83 6.75 22.83
CA LEU A 388 -19.59 5.78 22.03
C LEU A 388 -19.68 4.40 22.70
N GLY A 389 -19.05 4.18 23.85
CA GLY A 389 -19.09 2.93 24.60
C GLY A 389 -18.11 1.85 24.11
N VAL A 390 -17.17 2.18 23.23
CA VAL A 390 -16.25 1.21 22.63
C VAL A 390 -15.29 0.63 23.68
N GLN A 391 -15.47 -0.66 23.98
CA GLN A 391 -14.65 -1.40 24.95
C GLN A 391 -13.44 -2.05 24.29
N ARG A 392 -13.55 -2.45 23.02
CA ARG A 392 -12.51 -3.15 22.28
C ARG A 392 -12.33 -2.51 20.90
N LEU A 393 -11.10 -2.12 20.59
CA LEU A 393 -10.74 -1.42 19.39
C LEU A 393 -9.64 -2.18 18.63
N LEU A 394 -9.88 -2.46 17.36
CA LEU A 394 -8.85 -2.93 16.45
C LEU A 394 -8.41 -1.80 15.52
N TYR A 395 -7.12 -1.54 15.47
CA TYR A 395 -6.52 -0.51 14.63
C TYR A 395 -5.61 -1.16 13.59
N VAL A 396 -5.95 -1.04 12.31
CA VAL A 396 -5.09 -1.39 11.17
C VAL A 396 -4.35 -0.13 10.72
N SER A 397 -3.06 -0.22 10.43
CA SER A 397 -2.28 0.96 10.08
C SER A 397 -1.23 0.66 9.01
N CYS A 398 -1.15 1.54 8.01
CA CYS A 398 -0.12 1.53 6.98
C CYS A 398 1.09 2.43 7.30
N PHE A 399 1.13 3.05 8.48
CA PHE A 399 2.23 3.95 8.86
C PHE A 399 2.51 3.90 10.37
N PRO A 400 3.60 3.22 10.81
CA PRO A 400 3.89 2.99 12.23
C PRO A 400 3.97 4.26 13.08
N ALA A 401 4.47 5.38 12.53
CA ALA A 401 4.63 6.60 13.30
C ALA A 401 3.30 7.23 13.72
N THR A 402 2.26 7.18 12.85
CA THR A 402 0.92 7.66 13.23
C THR A 402 0.22 6.67 14.15
N LEU A 403 0.40 5.36 13.94
CA LEU A 403 -0.08 4.37 14.91
C LEU A 403 0.51 4.61 16.30
N ALA A 404 1.83 4.86 16.40
CA ALA A 404 2.48 5.11 17.69
C ALA A 404 1.94 6.36 18.40
N ARG A 405 1.73 7.45 17.65
CA ARG A 405 1.09 8.69 18.15
C ARG A 405 -0.34 8.41 18.65
N ASP A 406 -1.12 7.70 17.85
CA ASP A 406 -2.52 7.39 18.15
C ASP A 406 -2.61 6.39 19.33
N ALA A 407 -1.69 5.43 19.42
CA ALA A 407 -1.56 4.52 20.54
C ALA A 407 -1.19 5.25 21.86
N GLU A 408 -0.33 6.27 21.79
CA GLU A 408 -0.07 7.13 22.94
C GLU A 408 -1.36 7.80 23.45
N ARG A 409 -2.18 8.36 22.53
CA ARG A 409 -3.44 8.99 22.87
C ARG A 409 -4.41 7.99 23.51
N LEU A 410 -4.56 6.81 22.90
CA LEU A 410 -5.43 5.75 23.41
C LEU A 410 -5.01 5.28 24.81
N VAL A 411 -3.72 5.00 25.01
CA VAL A 411 -3.22 4.41 26.25
C VAL A 411 -3.09 5.45 27.37
N LYS A 412 -2.46 6.60 27.11
CA LYS A 412 -2.17 7.61 28.14
C LYS A 412 -3.30 8.60 28.33
N GLY A 413 -4.15 8.82 27.31
CA GLY A 413 -5.20 9.83 27.33
C GLY A 413 -6.62 9.29 27.50
N LEU A 414 -6.90 8.09 26.97
CA LEU A 414 -8.27 7.57 26.90
C LEU A 414 -8.50 6.29 27.71
N GLY A 415 -7.50 5.78 28.43
CA GLY A 415 -7.63 4.66 29.34
C GLY A 415 -7.64 3.27 28.69
N TYR A 416 -7.26 3.16 27.43
CA TYR A 416 -7.11 1.85 26.78
C TYR A 416 -5.76 1.20 27.14
N ARG A 417 -5.69 -0.13 27.03
CA ARG A 417 -4.47 -0.92 27.09
C ARG A 417 -4.15 -1.48 25.73
N LEU A 418 -2.88 -1.42 25.31
CA LEU A 418 -2.41 -2.06 24.09
C LEU A 418 -2.20 -3.56 24.36
N ARG A 419 -3.19 -4.38 24.01
CA ARG A 419 -3.22 -5.83 24.30
C ARG A 419 -2.33 -6.63 23.38
N ALA A 420 -2.35 -6.31 22.09
CA ALA A 420 -1.57 -7.03 21.10
C ALA A 420 -1.23 -6.14 19.91
N VAL A 421 -0.07 -6.38 19.30
CA VAL A 421 0.30 -5.72 18.04
C VAL A 421 1.19 -6.64 17.20
N GLY A 422 1.09 -6.53 15.87
CA GLY A 422 1.96 -7.25 14.93
C GLY A 422 2.08 -6.57 13.58
N ALA A 423 3.20 -6.81 12.90
CA ALA A 423 3.44 -6.33 11.55
C ALA A 423 2.82 -7.24 10.50
N MET A 424 2.52 -6.67 9.35
CA MET A 424 1.96 -7.37 8.18
C MET A 424 2.76 -6.99 6.93
N ASP A 425 3.09 -7.97 6.09
CA ASP A 425 3.87 -7.75 4.87
C ASP A 425 2.97 -7.53 3.64
N MET A 426 2.14 -6.47 3.67
CA MET A 426 1.27 -6.09 2.55
C MET A 426 2.06 -5.71 1.30
N PHE A 427 3.27 -5.20 1.48
CA PHE A 427 4.17 -4.75 0.43
C PHE A 427 5.54 -5.43 0.53
N PRO A 428 5.65 -6.74 0.24
CA PRO A 428 6.94 -7.43 0.14
C PRO A 428 7.93 -6.68 -0.75
N HIS A 429 9.21 -6.78 -0.41
CA HIS A 429 10.32 -6.11 -1.09
C HIS A 429 10.34 -4.59 -0.98
N THR A 430 9.52 -4.01 -0.12
CA THR A 430 9.54 -2.57 0.21
C THR A 430 9.68 -2.37 1.70
N ALA A 431 10.11 -1.18 2.12
CA ALA A 431 10.22 -0.81 3.53
C ALA A 431 8.87 -0.36 4.16
N HIS A 432 7.76 -0.46 3.44
CA HIS A 432 6.45 -0.16 4.02
C HIS A 432 6.10 -1.19 5.11
N VAL A 433 5.69 -0.68 6.27
CA VAL A 433 5.25 -1.47 7.41
C VAL A 433 3.75 -1.28 7.59
N GLU A 434 3.00 -2.34 7.38
CA GLU A 434 1.60 -2.43 7.79
C GLU A 434 1.54 -3.10 9.16
N SER A 435 0.55 -2.77 9.95
CA SER A 435 0.42 -3.31 11.30
C SER A 435 -1.03 -3.38 11.76
N MET A 436 -1.29 -4.25 12.73
CA MET A 436 -2.57 -4.42 13.38
C MET A 436 -2.37 -4.36 14.89
N ALA A 437 -3.14 -3.53 15.58
CA ALA A 437 -3.05 -3.30 17.01
C ALA A 437 -4.43 -3.45 17.68
N LEU A 438 -4.49 -4.24 18.76
CA LEU A 438 -5.68 -4.44 19.57
C LEU A 438 -5.58 -3.62 20.86
N PHE A 439 -6.59 -2.82 21.12
CA PHE A 439 -6.74 -2.06 22.35
C PHE A 439 -8.02 -2.49 23.09
N GLU A 440 -7.99 -2.48 24.41
CA GLU A 440 -9.14 -2.71 25.27
C GLU A 440 -9.21 -1.62 26.35
N LEU A 441 -10.40 -1.12 26.62
CA LEU A 441 -10.63 -0.17 27.69
C LEU A 441 -10.33 -0.85 29.04
N ALA A 442 -9.58 -0.16 29.93
CA ALA A 442 -9.09 -0.73 31.19
C ALA A 442 -10.18 -0.89 32.25
#